data_c220f4fbed2c61c407f1ba11f5cccaf6
#
_entry.id   c220f4fbed2c61c407f1ba11f5cccaf6
#
_cell.length_a   1.000
_cell.length_b   1.000
_cell.length_c   1.000
_cell.angle_alpha   90.00
_cell.angle_beta   90.00
_cell.angle_gamma   90.00
#
_symmetry.space_group_name_H-M   'P 1'
#
loop_
_entity.id
_entity.type
_entity.pdbx_description
1 polymer ?
#
loop_
_entity_poly.entity_id
_entity_poly.type
_entity_poly.pdbx_seq_one_letter_code
_entity_poly.pdbx_strand_id
1 'polypeptide(L)'
;TITDMDGNFTLDGVKNGDVIQISFIGYSTMELTYTGKPVGVIKLAEDTQKLDEVVVTALGIKREKKALGYATQELKGDELVNARESNIANALSGKVSGLQVVRSSSGPGGSSKIVLRGNNSLTGSNQPLIVVDGIPMDNFTGGVDDAWGNSGVDMGNGLSDINPEDIESMNVLKGASAAALYGSRAGNGVILITTKSGKKQSGLGITVNAGVTVESMFLKPELQNTYGQGTNGIYNVKDRSSWGPVADGSVTIDRWDGQKVQ
;
A
#
# COMPACT_ATOMS: atom_id res chain seq x y z
N THR A 1 -6.78 -40.82 15.78
CA THR A 1 -5.83 -41.56 16.63
C THR A 1 -4.43 -40.95 16.46
N ILE A 2 -3.55 -41.13 17.40
CA ILE A 2 -2.14 -40.67 17.38
C ILE A 2 -1.29 -41.93 17.44
N THR A 3 -0.15 -41.95 16.74
CA THR A 3 0.86 -43.00 16.79
C THR A 3 1.60 -43.00 18.12
N ASP A 4 2.03 -44.18 18.58
CA ASP A 4 2.98 -44.29 19.71
C ASP A 4 4.41 -43.90 19.33
N MET A 5 5.35 -43.99 20.27
CA MET A 5 6.77 -43.62 20.04
C MET A 5 7.46 -44.49 18.98
N ASP A 6 6.97 -45.68 18.72
CA ASP A 6 7.49 -46.63 17.72
C ASP A 6 6.77 -46.51 16.38
N GLY A 7 5.80 -45.59 16.28
CA GLY A 7 5.03 -45.32 15.07
C GLY A 7 3.84 -46.28 14.84
N ASN A 8 3.46 -47.08 15.85
CA ASN A 8 2.30 -47.97 15.73
C ASN A 8 1.00 -47.21 16.01
N PHE A 9 -0.04 -47.55 15.30
CA PHE A 9 -1.36 -47.00 15.50
C PHE A 9 -2.44 -48.07 15.41
N THR A 10 -3.53 -47.87 16.14
CA THR A 10 -4.76 -48.67 16.08
C THR A 10 -5.95 -47.78 15.77
N LEU A 11 -6.77 -48.23 14.83
CA LEU A 11 -8.00 -47.58 14.43
C LEU A 11 -9.14 -48.56 14.66
N ASP A 12 -10.07 -48.25 15.54
CA ASP A 12 -11.26 -49.04 15.80
C ASP A 12 -12.43 -48.50 14.98
N GLY A 13 -13.30 -49.42 14.56
CA GLY A 13 -14.56 -49.10 13.88
C GLY A 13 -14.46 -48.76 12.39
N VAL A 14 -13.32 -48.97 11.75
CA VAL A 14 -13.10 -48.72 10.31
C VAL A 14 -13.79 -49.81 9.48
N LYS A 15 -14.56 -49.40 8.49
CA LYS A 15 -15.27 -50.29 7.55
C LYS A 15 -14.50 -50.36 6.22
N ASN A 16 -14.73 -51.47 5.51
CA ASN A 16 -14.18 -51.65 4.17
C ASN A 16 -14.70 -50.52 3.23
N GLY A 17 -13.79 -49.77 2.61
CA GLY A 17 -14.11 -48.63 1.77
C GLY A 17 -13.89 -47.27 2.44
N ASP A 18 -13.62 -47.21 3.74
CA ASP A 18 -13.30 -45.94 4.41
C ASP A 18 -11.94 -45.40 4.00
N VAL A 19 -11.84 -44.08 3.91
CA VAL A 19 -10.59 -43.40 3.58
C VAL A 19 -9.89 -43.01 4.88
N ILE A 20 -8.70 -43.55 5.09
CA ILE A 20 -7.82 -43.22 6.21
C ILE A 20 -6.84 -42.13 5.74
N GLN A 21 -6.87 -40.98 6.39
CA GLN A 21 -5.96 -39.89 6.13
C GLN A 21 -4.83 -39.88 7.18
N ILE A 22 -3.61 -39.91 6.72
CA ILE A 22 -2.40 -39.93 7.56
C ILE A 22 -1.62 -38.66 7.29
N SER A 23 -1.40 -37.86 8.33
CA SER A 23 -0.68 -36.60 8.25
C SER A 23 0.33 -36.45 9.39
N PHE A 24 1.47 -35.89 9.08
CA PHE A 24 2.50 -35.52 10.07
C PHE A 24 3.15 -34.20 9.66
N ILE A 25 3.57 -33.42 10.63
CA ILE A 25 4.22 -32.11 10.36
C ILE A 25 5.52 -32.34 9.58
N GLY A 26 5.63 -31.69 8.41
CA GLY A 26 6.78 -31.83 7.51
C GLY A 26 6.70 -32.98 6.51
N TYR A 27 5.58 -33.70 6.47
CA TYR A 27 5.32 -34.79 5.51
C TYR A 27 4.04 -34.54 4.72
N SER A 28 4.01 -35.02 3.47
CA SER A 28 2.82 -34.94 2.63
C SER A 28 1.72 -35.85 3.17
N THR A 29 0.50 -35.32 3.26
CA THR A 29 -0.67 -36.07 3.70
C THR A 29 -0.97 -37.21 2.73
N MET A 30 -1.08 -38.43 3.23
CA MET A 30 -1.40 -39.60 2.44
C MET A 30 -2.80 -40.09 2.74
N GLU A 31 -3.58 -40.39 1.73
CA GLU A 31 -4.92 -40.98 1.84
C GLU A 31 -4.86 -42.45 1.38
N LEU A 32 -5.39 -43.33 2.21
CA LEU A 32 -5.44 -44.76 1.96
C LEU A 32 -6.87 -45.27 2.12
N THR A 33 -7.40 -45.94 1.12
CA THR A 33 -8.70 -46.61 1.23
C THR A 33 -8.53 -47.96 1.91
N TYR A 34 -9.22 -48.17 3.03
CA TYR A 34 -9.16 -49.42 3.78
C TYR A 34 -9.86 -50.57 3.01
N THR A 35 -9.18 -51.66 2.79
CA THR A 35 -9.63 -52.80 2.01
C THR A 35 -9.92 -54.06 2.87
N GLY A 36 -10.07 -53.89 4.19
CA GLY A 36 -10.32 -55.00 5.12
C GLY A 36 -9.11 -55.86 5.48
N LYS A 37 -7.88 -55.47 5.04
CA LYS A 37 -6.62 -56.12 5.39
C LYS A 37 -5.80 -55.25 6.33
N PRO A 38 -4.93 -55.86 7.18
CA PRO A 38 -4.02 -55.09 8.00
C PRO A 38 -3.20 -54.14 7.11
N VAL A 39 -3.15 -52.87 7.50
CA VAL A 39 -2.36 -51.88 6.81
C VAL A 39 -0.91 -52.08 7.24
N GLY A 40 -0.04 -52.39 6.29
CA GLY A 40 1.40 -52.56 6.54
C GLY A 40 2.09 -51.26 6.90
N VAL A 41 3.44 -51.25 6.84
CA VAL A 41 4.25 -50.08 7.12
C VAL A 41 3.96 -49.00 6.07
N ILE A 42 3.51 -47.83 6.52
CA ILE A 42 3.23 -46.68 5.69
C ILE A 42 4.44 -45.77 5.78
N LYS A 43 5.05 -45.44 4.66
CA LYS A 43 6.13 -44.46 4.56
C LYS A 43 5.54 -43.17 4.03
N LEU A 44 5.56 -42.12 4.86
CA LEU A 44 5.21 -40.78 4.42
C LEU A 44 6.39 -40.19 3.63
N ALA A 45 6.08 -39.55 2.51
CA ALA A 45 7.06 -38.75 1.78
C ALA A 45 7.25 -37.41 2.52
N GLU A 46 8.49 -36.98 2.68
CA GLU A 46 8.75 -35.64 3.19
C GLU A 46 8.02 -34.63 2.31
N ASP A 47 7.28 -33.75 2.96
CA ASP A 47 6.67 -32.62 2.27
C ASP A 47 7.80 -31.64 1.91
N THR A 48 8.46 -31.96 0.81
CA THR A 48 9.38 -31.05 0.14
C THR A 48 8.62 -29.98 -0.65
N GLN A 49 7.37 -29.70 -0.30
CA GLN A 49 6.84 -28.38 -0.62
C GLN A 49 7.72 -27.37 0.11
N LYS A 50 8.94 -27.20 -0.42
CA LYS A 50 9.61 -25.93 -0.36
C LYS A 50 8.52 -24.95 -0.74
N LEU A 51 8.09 -24.15 0.20
CA LEU A 51 7.53 -22.86 -0.09
C LEU A 51 8.64 -22.14 -0.87
N ASP A 52 8.78 -22.49 -2.15
CA ASP A 52 9.53 -21.69 -3.08
C ASP A 52 8.79 -20.39 -3.15
N GLU A 53 9.18 -19.49 -2.26
CA GLU A 53 8.68 -18.13 -2.21
C GLU A 53 9.08 -17.49 -3.54
N VAL A 54 8.21 -17.70 -4.52
CA VAL A 54 8.37 -17.21 -5.87
C VAL A 54 7.92 -15.76 -5.88
N VAL A 55 8.87 -14.88 -6.08
CA VAL A 55 8.62 -13.44 -6.16
C VAL A 55 8.49 -13.04 -7.63
N VAL A 56 7.48 -12.26 -7.94
CA VAL A 56 7.39 -11.62 -9.25
C VAL A 56 8.45 -10.54 -9.32
N THR A 57 9.37 -10.69 -10.25
CA THR A 57 10.45 -9.74 -10.50
C THR A 57 10.11 -8.83 -11.69
N ALA A 58 11.09 -8.06 -12.15
CA ALA A 58 10.96 -7.22 -13.33
C ALA A 58 10.34 -7.95 -14.51
N LEU A 59 9.52 -7.25 -15.27
CA LEU A 59 8.84 -7.76 -16.47
C LEU A 59 7.89 -8.94 -16.22
N GLY A 60 7.37 -9.10 -14.98
CA GLY A 60 6.45 -10.19 -14.65
C GLY A 60 7.08 -11.58 -14.55
N ILE A 61 8.42 -11.70 -14.57
CA ILE A 61 9.12 -12.98 -14.50
C ILE A 61 9.09 -13.47 -13.05
N LYS A 62 8.60 -14.68 -12.83
CA LYS A 62 8.62 -15.35 -11.53
C LYS A 62 10.00 -15.94 -11.28
N ARG A 63 10.65 -15.58 -10.17
CA ARG A 63 11.92 -16.14 -9.73
C ARG A 63 11.88 -16.52 -8.25
N GLU A 64 12.65 -17.51 -7.88
CA GLU A 64 12.82 -17.88 -6.48
C GLU A 64 13.51 -16.74 -5.71
N LYS A 65 12.97 -16.39 -4.55
CA LYS A 65 13.50 -15.33 -3.69
C LYS A 65 14.99 -15.54 -3.36
N LYS A 66 15.40 -16.79 -3.19
CA LYS A 66 16.80 -17.17 -2.92
C LYS A 66 17.76 -16.85 -4.07
N ALA A 67 17.26 -16.77 -5.30
CA ALA A 67 18.05 -16.48 -6.49
C ALA A 67 18.22 -14.97 -6.74
N LEU A 68 17.61 -14.11 -5.90
CA LEU A 68 17.67 -12.67 -6.05
C LEU A 68 18.86 -12.11 -5.27
N GLY A 69 19.77 -11.43 -5.95
CA GLY A 69 20.90 -10.72 -5.34
C GLY A 69 20.55 -9.42 -4.60
N TYR A 70 19.25 -9.17 -4.37
CA TYR A 70 18.76 -7.94 -3.73
C TYR A 70 17.64 -8.24 -2.74
N ALA A 71 17.50 -7.36 -1.74
CA ALA A 71 16.48 -7.51 -0.71
C ALA A 71 15.09 -7.20 -1.29
N THR A 72 14.21 -8.18 -1.25
CA THR A 72 12.80 -8.04 -1.63
C THR A 72 11.91 -8.29 -0.43
N GLN A 73 10.76 -7.63 -0.43
CA GLN A 73 9.69 -7.91 0.52
C GLN A 73 8.38 -7.96 -0.24
N GLU A 74 7.70 -9.08 -0.13
CA GLU A 74 6.39 -9.30 -0.72
C GLU A 74 5.30 -9.05 0.31
N LEU A 75 4.22 -8.42 -0.14
CA LEU A 75 2.96 -8.25 0.57
C LEU A 75 1.85 -8.83 -0.29
N LYS A 76 1.01 -9.64 0.29
CA LYS A 76 -0.18 -10.17 -0.39
C LYS A 76 -1.29 -9.13 -0.41
N GLY A 77 -2.13 -9.16 -1.44
CA GLY A 77 -3.27 -8.25 -1.56
C GLY A 77 -4.19 -8.26 -0.35
N ASP A 78 -4.44 -9.44 0.22
CA ASP A 78 -5.28 -9.59 1.41
C ASP A 78 -4.74 -8.82 2.63
N GLU A 79 -3.42 -8.69 2.77
CA GLU A 79 -2.81 -7.91 3.84
C GLU A 79 -3.03 -6.39 3.66
N LEU A 80 -3.17 -5.94 2.43
CA LEU A 80 -3.45 -4.54 2.10
C LEU A 80 -4.90 -4.17 2.40
N VAL A 81 -5.82 -5.11 2.13
CA VAL A 81 -7.26 -4.93 2.32
C VAL A 81 -7.68 -4.97 3.79
N ASN A 82 -6.97 -5.70 4.64
CA ASN A 82 -7.28 -5.80 6.07
C ASN A 82 -7.22 -4.46 6.82
N ALA A 83 -6.37 -3.53 6.37
CA ALA A 83 -6.32 -2.16 6.88
C ALA A 83 -6.61 -1.21 5.73
N ARG A 84 -7.88 -1.03 5.43
CA ARG A 84 -8.34 -0.22 4.29
C ARG A 84 -7.96 1.24 4.49
N GLU A 85 -7.12 1.72 3.62
CA GLU A 85 -6.74 3.11 3.49
C GLU A 85 -7.18 3.60 2.11
N SER A 86 -7.58 4.84 2.01
CA SER A 86 -7.95 5.48 0.72
C SER A 86 -6.78 5.54 -0.24
N ASN A 87 -5.56 5.61 0.28
CA ASN A 87 -4.32 5.61 -0.51
C ASN A 87 -3.48 4.39 -0.13
N ILE A 88 -3.17 3.55 -1.12
CA ILE A 88 -2.37 2.32 -0.95
C ILE A 88 -1.01 2.61 -0.32
N ALA A 89 -0.40 3.77 -0.61
CA ALA A 89 0.85 4.17 0.00
C ALA A 89 0.78 4.15 1.53
N ASN A 90 -0.34 4.58 2.10
CA ASN A 90 -0.54 4.60 3.55
C ASN A 90 -0.65 3.18 4.13
N ALA A 91 -1.27 2.25 3.39
CA ALA A 91 -1.39 0.86 3.79
C ALA A 91 -0.03 0.13 3.87
N LEU A 92 1.01 0.66 3.22
CA LEU A 92 2.38 0.13 3.29
C LEU A 92 3.11 0.52 4.57
N SER A 93 2.65 1.56 5.26
CA SER A 93 3.27 2.03 6.50
C SER A 93 3.24 0.95 7.57
N GLY A 94 4.39 0.66 8.16
CA GLY A 94 4.53 -0.39 9.18
C GLY A 94 4.58 -1.82 8.65
N LYS A 95 4.25 -2.08 7.37
CA LYS A 95 4.28 -3.41 6.76
C LYS A 95 5.57 -3.69 6.01
N VAL A 96 6.24 -2.65 5.51
CA VAL A 96 7.50 -2.79 4.76
C VAL A 96 8.66 -2.21 5.56
N SER A 97 9.65 -3.03 5.84
CA SER A 97 10.84 -2.61 6.57
C SER A 97 11.66 -1.58 5.76
N GLY A 98 12.04 -0.47 6.40
CA GLY A 98 12.81 0.61 5.76
C GLY A 98 12.00 1.47 4.78
N LEU A 99 10.67 1.36 4.80
CA LEU A 99 9.77 2.23 4.06
C LEU A 99 9.17 3.26 5.02
N GLN A 100 9.23 4.51 4.63
CA GLN A 100 8.60 5.63 5.32
C GLN A 100 7.54 6.24 4.40
N VAL A 101 6.35 6.46 4.95
CA VAL A 101 5.25 7.15 4.26
C VAL A 101 4.98 8.45 5.00
N VAL A 102 5.02 9.55 4.28
CA VAL A 102 4.64 10.87 4.78
C VAL A 102 3.37 11.28 4.07
N ARG A 103 2.29 11.42 4.81
CA ARG A 103 1.00 11.87 4.31
C ARG A 103 1.03 13.37 4.06
N SER A 104 0.35 13.82 3.02
CA SER A 104 0.10 15.25 2.81
C SER A 104 -0.90 15.78 3.85
N SER A 105 -0.79 17.06 4.15
CA SER A 105 -1.77 17.79 4.96
C SER A 105 -3.01 18.24 4.18
N SER A 106 -3.10 17.89 2.90
CA SER A 106 -4.15 18.37 1.98
C SER A 106 -5.50 17.66 2.14
N GLY A 107 -5.63 16.77 3.10
CA GLY A 107 -6.89 16.07 3.40
C GLY A 107 -6.96 14.64 2.84
N PRO A 108 -8.17 14.04 2.81
CA PRO A 108 -8.38 12.61 2.52
C PRO A 108 -7.88 12.15 1.15
N GLY A 109 -7.93 13.02 0.15
CA GLY A 109 -7.44 12.76 -1.21
C GLY A 109 -6.01 13.19 -1.45
N GLY A 110 -5.29 13.65 -0.41
CA GLY A 110 -3.93 14.16 -0.56
C GLY A 110 -2.92 13.09 -0.95
N SER A 111 -1.82 13.52 -1.57
CA SER A 111 -0.73 12.65 -1.97
C SER A 111 0.01 12.07 -0.76
N SER A 112 0.70 10.96 -0.97
CA SER A 112 1.59 10.40 0.03
C SER A 112 2.99 10.23 -0.55
N LYS A 113 3.98 10.78 0.14
CA LYS A 113 5.37 10.62 -0.24
C LYS A 113 5.92 9.33 0.35
N ILE A 114 6.45 8.47 -0.50
CA ILE A 114 7.09 7.22 -0.11
C ILE A 114 8.60 7.41 -0.21
N VAL A 115 9.31 6.98 0.82
CA VAL A 115 10.77 6.96 0.84
C VAL A 115 11.25 5.58 1.28
N LEU A 116 12.15 4.97 0.49
CA LEU A 116 12.76 3.68 0.78
C LEU A 116 14.22 3.89 1.24
N ARG A 117 14.55 3.44 2.45
CA ARG A 117 15.90 3.51 3.03
C ARG A 117 16.48 4.92 3.15
N GLY A 118 15.62 5.94 3.27
CA GLY A 118 16.01 7.32 3.45
C GLY A 118 16.15 8.11 2.15
N ASN A 119 16.48 9.41 2.29
CA ASN A 119 16.65 10.31 1.17
C ASN A 119 18.09 10.18 0.62
N ASN A 120 18.20 9.85 -0.65
CA ASN A 120 19.47 9.66 -1.35
C ASN A 120 19.87 10.85 -2.22
N SER A 121 18.90 11.70 -2.58
CA SER A 121 19.10 12.86 -3.43
C SER A 121 18.74 14.15 -2.68
N LEU A 122 19.57 15.17 -2.82
CA LEU A 122 19.31 16.50 -2.26
C LEU A 122 18.44 17.37 -3.20
N THR A 123 18.52 17.12 -4.50
CA THR A 123 17.87 17.97 -5.52
C THR A 123 16.85 17.22 -6.37
N GLY A 124 16.87 15.89 -6.37
CA GLY A 124 15.98 15.05 -7.17
C GLY A 124 14.89 14.38 -6.34
N SER A 125 14.01 13.65 -7.01
CA SER A 125 12.99 12.82 -6.37
C SER A 125 13.65 11.71 -5.56
N ASN A 126 13.17 11.50 -4.34
CA ASN A 126 13.56 10.39 -3.47
C ASN A 126 12.48 9.28 -3.43
N GLN A 127 11.46 9.38 -4.27
CA GLN A 127 10.40 8.39 -4.32
C GLN A 127 10.84 7.16 -5.14
N PRO A 128 10.39 5.95 -4.76
CA PRO A 128 10.62 4.73 -5.54
C PRO A 128 9.83 4.78 -6.85
N LEU A 129 10.32 4.05 -7.85
CA LEU A 129 9.58 3.83 -9.09
C LEU A 129 8.41 2.88 -8.82
N ILE A 130 7.24 3.23 -9.31
CA ILE A 130 6.06 2.37 -9.24
C ILE A 130 5.90 1.67 -10.58
N VAL A 131 5.66 0.37 -10.54
CA VAL A 131 5.45 -0.46 -11.72
C VAL A 131 4.21 -1.30 -11.49
N VAL A 132 3.23 -1.17 -12.38
CA VAL A 132 1.97 -1.92 -12.34
C VAL A 132 1.96 -2.88 -13.52
N ASP A 133 1.84 -4.17 -13.25
CA ASP A 133 1.86 -5.25 -14.25
C ASP A 133 2.99 -5.16 -15.28
N GLY A 134 4.17 -4.74 -14.78
CA GLY A 134 5.37 -4.56 -15.60
C GLY A 134 5.50 -3.20 -16.30
N ILE A 135 4.49 -2.34 -16.22
CA ILE A 135 4.49 -1.00 -16.83
C ILE A 135 4.88 0.04 -15.78
N PRO A 136 5.97 0.80 -15.98
CA PRO A 136 6.33 1.91 -15.10
C PRO A 136 5.25 3.00 -15.11
N MET A 137 4.77 3.36 -13.94
CA MET A 137 3.79 4.41 -13.73
C MET A 137 4.46 5.64 -13.13
N ASP A 138 4.06 6.81 -13.57
CA ASP A 138 4.51 8.05 -12.98
C ASP A 138 3.72 8.33 -11.69
N ASN A 139 4.43 8.48 -10.58
CA ASN A 139 3.81 8.84 -9.30
C ASN A 139 3.79 10.37 -9.15
N PHE A 140 3.14 11.02 -10.09
CA PHE A 140 2.99 12.46 -10.12
C PHE A 140 2.17 12.92 -8.90
N THR A 141 2.70 13.87 -8.16
CA THR A 141 1.96 14.61 -7.13
C THR A 141 1.42 15.88 -7.78
N GLY A 142 0.10 16.02 -7.82
CA GLY A 142 -0.62 17.02 -8.63
C GLY A 142 -0.41 18.49 -8.27
N GLY A 143 0.57 18.83 -7.45
CA GLY A 143 0.90 20.20 -7.12
C GLY A 143 2.18 20.64 -7.86
N VAL A 144 2.09 21.61 -8.75
CA VAL A 144 3.26 22.33 -9.27
C VAL A 144 3.44 23.56 -8.40
N ASP A 145 4.53 23.60 -7.65
CA ASP A 145 4.94 24.85 -7.00
C ASP A 145 5.23 25.84 -8.12
N ASP A 146 4.48 26.93 -8.18
CA ASP A 146 4.78 27.98 -9.12
C ASP A 146 6.04 28.75 -8.67
N ALA A 147 6.64 29.48 -9.60
CA ALA A 147 7.84 30.27 -9.35
C ALA A 147 7.63 31.37 -8.28
N TRP A 148 6.42 31.56 -7.80
CA TRP A 148 6.00 32.54 -6.81
C TRP A 148 5.74 31.94 -5.43
N GLY A 149 6.03 30.63 -5.26
CA GLY A 149 5.89 29.93 -3.98
C GLY A 149 4.45 29.63 -3.58
N ASN A 150 3.51 29.67 -4.52
CA ASN A 150 2.19 29.13 -4.28
C ASN A 150 2.27 27.60 -4.40
N SER A 151 2.04 26.93 -3.30
CA SER A 151 1.88 25.47 -3.35
C SER A 151 0.66 25.15 -4.20
N GLY A 152 0.85 24.39 -5.27
CA GLY A 152 -0.26 23.89 -6.07
C GLY A 152 -1.21 23.05 -5.20
N VAL A 153 -2.46 22.97 -5.60
CA VAL A 153 -3.43 22.11 -4.94
C VAL A 153 -2.98 20.67 -5.10
N ASP A 154 -2.77 19.97 -3.99
CA ASP A 154 -2.45 18.55 -3.98
C ASP A 154 -3.69 17.74 -4.36
N MET A 155 -3.68 17.14 -5.53
CA MET A 155 -4.78 16.35 -6.08
C MET A 155 -4.58 14.83 -5.91
N GLY A 156 -3.68 14.41 -5.06
CA GLY A 156 -3.32 13.01 -4.88
C GLY A 156 -2.12 12.58 -5.73
N ASN A 157 -1.86 11.30 -5.75
CA ASN A 157 -0.78 10.70 -6.54
C ASN A 157 -1.31 9.48 -7.30
N GLY A 158 -0.56 9.04 -8.33
CA GLY A 158 -0.97 7.93 -9.18
C GLY A 158 -1.26 6.63 -8.43
N LEU A 159 -0.70 6.44 -7.22
CA LEU A 159 -1.01 5.28 -6.39
C LEU A 159 -2.42 5.32 -5.79
N SER A 160 -3.00 6.51 -5.60
CA SER A 160 -4.36 6.65 -5.07
C SER A 160 -5.43 6.23 -6.08
N ASP A 161 -5.08 6.15 -7.37
CA ASP A 161 -6.01 5.74 -8.42
C ASP A 161 -6.15 4.22 -8.54
N ILE A 162 -5.29 3.46 -7.87
CA ILE A 162 -5.32 2.00 -7.88
C ILE A 162 -6.21 1.50 -6.75
N ASN A 163 -7.20 0.67 -7.09
CA ASN A 163 -8.04 0.04 -6.09
C ASN A 163 -7.26 -1.08 -5.37
N PRO A 164 -7.11 -1.02 -4.03
CA PRO A 164 -6.43 -2.07 -3.26
C PRO A 164 -7.01 -3.47 -3.44
N GLU A 165 -8.31 -3.56 -3.72
CA GLU A 165 -9.00 -4.84 -3.93
C GLU A 165 -8.57 -5.55 -5.22
N ASP A 166 -8.04 -4.82 -6.21
CA ASP A 166 -7.59 -5.39 -7.48
C ASP A 166 -6.14 -5.89 -7.41
N ILE A 167 -5.46 -5.72 -6.29
CA ILE A 167 -4.07 -6.14 -6.11
C ILE A 167 -4.00 -7.60 -5.70
N GLU A 168 -3.24 -8.41 -6.44
CA GLU A 168 -2.89 -9.79 -6.08
C GLU A 168 -1.70 -9.81 -5.12
N SER A 169 -0.64 -9.07 -5.47
CA SER A 169 0.57 -8.94 -4.64
C SER A 169 1.31 -7.64 -4.92
N MET A 170 2.08 -7.21 -3.94
CA MET A 170 2.98 -6.08 -4.04
C MET A 170 4.38 -6.48 -3.62
N ASN A 171 5.37 -6.24 -4.48
CA ASN A 171 6.76 -6.55 -4.22
C ASN A 171 7.59 -5.28 -4.14
N VAL A 172 8.28 -5.08 -3.02
CA VAL A 172 9.15 -3.94 -2.81
C VAL A 172 10.60 -4.36 -3.00
N LEU A 173 11.22 -3.85 -4.07
CA LEU A 173 12.61 -4.06 -4.40
C LEU A 173 13.44 -2.94 -3.79
N LYS A 174 14.27 -3.28 -2.81
CA LYS A 174 15.00 -2.31 -2.00
C LYS A 174 16.44 -2.14 -2.50
N GLY A 175 16.78 -0.92 -2.88
CA GLY A 175 18.16 -0.54 -3.21
C GLY A 175 18.46 -0.40 -4.70
N ALA A 176 19.68 0.08 -4.98
CA ALA A 176 20.15 0.42 -6.33
C ALA A 176 20.24 -0.79 -7.29
N SER A 177 20.31 -2.01 -6.77
CA SER A 177 20.29 -3.22 -7.61
C SER A 177 18.97 -3.42 -8.35
N ALA A 178 17.85 -2.86 -7.84
CA ALA A 178 16.60 -2.78 -8.59
C ALA A 178 16.72 -1.87 -9.83
N ALA A 179 17.64 -0.89 -9.80
CA ALA A 179 17.91 -0.01 -10.93
C ALA A 179 18.51 -0.75 -12.13
N ALA A 180 19.19 -1.89 -11.91
CA ALA A 180 19.69 -2.72 -13.00
C ALA A 180 18.57 -3.27 -13.91
N LEU A 181 17.35 -3.36 -13.38
CA LEU A 181 16.18 -3.88 -14.10
C LEU A 181 15.34 -2.78 -14.76
N TYR A 182 15.27 -1.60 -14.13
CA TYR A 182 14.39 -0.49 -14.55
C TYR A 182 15.17 0.81 -14.85
N GLY A 183 16.50 0.74 -14.90
CA GLY A 183 17.35 1.90 -15.17
C GLY A 183 17.46 2.89 -14.01
N SER A 184 17.99 4.08 -14.30
CA SER A 184 18.29 5.14 -13.31
C SER A 184 17.06 5.61 -12.53
N ARG A 185 15.87 5.54 -13.12
CA ARG A 185 14.58 5.89 -12.45
C ARG A 185 14.30 5.04 -11.21
N ALA A 186 14.87 3.83 -11.14
CA ALA A 186 14.72 2.89 -10.03
C ALA A 186 15.83 3.00 -8.96
N GLY A 187 16.66 4.04 -9.01
CA GLY A 187 17.77 4.24 -8.06
C GLY A 187 17.33 4.30 -6.59
N ASN A 188 16.11 4.76 -6.32
CA ASN A 188 15.52 4.81 -4.98
C ASN A 188 14.70 3.55 -4.62
N GLY A 189 14.80 2.49 -5.44
CA GLY A 189 14.01 1.27 -5.30
C GLY A 189 12.79 1.24 -6.21
N VAL A 190 12.10 0.09 -6.20
CA VAL A 190 10.92 -0.16 -7.05
C VAL A 190 9.82 -0.78 -6.21
N ILE A 191 8.60 -0.35 -6.41
CA ILE A 191 7.38 -0.98 -5.92
C ILE A 191 6.68 -1.62 -7.12
N LEU A 192 6.68 -2.95 -7.14
CA LEU A 192 5.98 -3.73 -8.16
C LEU A 192 4.60 -4.08 -7.66
N ILE A 193 3.59 -3.73 -8.41
CA ILE A 193 2.20 -4.07 -8.14
C ILE A 193 1.76 -5.06 -9.21
N THR A 194 1.26 -6.21 -8.76
CA THR A 194 0.66 -7.21 -9.63
C THR A 194 -0.83 -7.23 -9.38
N THR A 195 -1.62 -7.00 -10.41
CA THR A 195 -3.08 -7.01 -10.28
C THR A 195 -3.65 -8.41 -10.41
N LYS A 196 -4.85 -8.61 -9.88
CA LYS A 196 -5.56 -9.89 -9.95
C LYS A 196 -5.89 -10.21 -11.41
N SER A 197 -5.44 -11.36 -11.87
CA SER A 197 -5.83 -11.89 -13.18
C SER A 197 -7.10 -12.73 -13.06
N GLY A 198 -7.91 -12.76 -14.14
CA GLY A 198 -9.08 -13.61 -14.20
C GLY A 198 -8.73 -15.08 -14.00
N LYS A 199 -9.24 -15.68 -12.93
CA LYS A 199 -9.10 -17.12 -12.63
C LYS A 199 -10.47 -17.78 -12.74
N LYS A 200 -10.51 -19.02 -13.24
CA LYS A 200 -11.73 -19.82 -13.26
C LYS A 200 -12.14 -20.10 -11.81
N GLN A 201 -13.22 -19.49 -11.37
CA GLN A 201 -13.79 -19.71 -10.04
C GLN A 201 -15.09 -20.55 -10.15
N SER A 202 -15.36 -21.38 -9.14
CA SER A 202 -16.68 -22.01 -8.99
C SER A 202 -17.59 -21.00 -8.28
N GLY A 203 -18.68 -20.58 -8.95
CA GLY A 203 -19.63 -19.60 -8.43
C GLY A 203 -19.65 -18.30 -9.25
N LEU A 204 -20.43 -17.33 -8.80
CA LEU A 204 -20.64 -16.06 -9.50
C LEU A 204 -19.46 -15.10 -9.38
N GLY A 205 -18.53 -15.32 -8.43
CA GLY A 205 -17.33 -14.49 -8.26
C GLY A 205 -17.62 -13.01 -7.94
N ILE A 206 -18.75 -12.73 -7.28
CA ILE A 206 -19.14 -11.36 -6.92
C ILE A 206 -18.65 -11.07 -5.50
N THR A 207 -17.86 -10.01 -5.37
CA THR A 207 -17.45 -9.46 -4.07
C THR A 207 -17.98 -8.03 -3.97
N VAL A 208 -18.63 -7.69 -2.88
CA VAL A 208 -19.14 -6.35 -2.61
C VAL A 208 -18.45 -5.80 -1.37
N ASN A 209 -17.76 -4.69 -1.51
CA ASN A 209 -17.09 -3.99 -0.43
C ASN A 209 -17.63 -2.57 -0.33
N ALA A 210 -17.91 -2.11 0.90
CA ALA A 210 -18.31 -0.74 1.16
C ALA A 210 -17.50 -0.20 2.35
N GLY A 211 -17.03 1.03 2.25
CA GLY A 211 -16.31 1.71 3.31
C GLY A 211 -16.67 3.19 3.34
N VAL A 212 -16.70 3.77 4.53
CA VAL A 212 -16.89 5.21 4.74
C VAL A 212 -15.75 5.69 5.62
N THR A 213 -15.03 6.70 5.14
CA THR A 213 -13.99 7.38 5.91
C THR A 213 -14.45 8.81 6.20
N VAL A 214 -14.40 9.21 7.45
CA VAL A 214 -14.72 10.57 7.88
C VAL A 214 -13.47 11.17 8.50
N GLU A 215 -13.02 12.27 7.93
CA GLU A 215 -11.87 13.02 8.45
C GLU A 215 -12.32 14.41 8.91
N SER A 216 -11.73 14.88 9.99
CA SER A 216 -11.94 16.22 10.50
C SER A 216 -10.60 16.89 10.80
N MET A 217 -10.56 18.20 10.58
CA MET A 217 -9.37 18.99 10.87
C MET A 217 -9.16 19.07 12.38
N PHE A 218 -8.10 18.45 12.89
CA PHE A 218 -7.76 18.44 14.31
C PHE A 218 -7.07 19.74 14.75
N LEU A 219 -6.12 20.23 13.95
CA LEU A 219 -5.43 21.47 14.17
C LEU A 219 -5.67 22.40 13.00
N LYS A 220 -6.20 23.58 13.28
CA LYS A 220 -6.36 24.66 12.31
C LYS A 220 -5.68 25.91 12.84
N PRO A 221 -5.08 26.74 11.99
CA PRO A 221 -4.50 28.00 12.43
C PRO A 221 -5.61 28.89 13.02
N GLU A 222 -5.33 29.48 14.16
CA GLU A 222 -6.16 30.54 14.69
C GLU A 222 -5.89 31.80 13.90
N LEU A 223 -6.87 32.21 13.10
CA LEU A 223 -6.78 33.45 12.34
C LEU A 223 -7.23 34.59 13.21
N GLN A 224 -6.50 35.70 13.17
CA GLN A 224 -6.92 36.92 13.80
C GLN A 224 -8.12 37.50 13.03
N ASN A 225 -9.16 37.93 13.76
CA ASN A 225 -10.38 38.50 13.20
C ASN A 225 -10.61 39.93 13.73
N THR A 226 -9.63 40.51 14.42
CA THR A 226 -9.73 41.83 15.06
C THR A 226 -9.43 42.97 14.09
N TYR A 227 -8.49 42.74 13.16
CA TYR A 227 -8.06 43.77 12.22
C TYR A 227 -8.31 43.31 10.77
N GLY A 228 -8.70 44.24 9.93
CA GLY A 228 -8.88 44.03 8.49
C GLY A 228 -7.60 44.15 7.70
N GLN A 229 -7.75 44.13 6.39
CA GLN A 229 -6.65 44.30 5.44
C GLN A 229 -6.06 45.71 5.50
N GLY A 230 -4.73 45.80 5.49
CA GLY A 230 -3.97 47.04 5.49
C GLY A 230 -2.86 47.06 6.53
N THR A 231 -2.26 48.24 6.73
CA THR A 231 -1.12 48.45 7.63
C THR A 231 -1.38 49.71 8.47
N ASN A 232 -0.86 49.76 9.71
CA ASN A 232 -0.95 50.89 10.62
C ASN A 232 -2.39 51.39 10.87
N GLY A 233 -3.35 50.50 10.88
CA GLY A 233 -4.78 50.89 11.10
C GLY A 233 -5.45 51.49 9.87
N ILE A 234 -4.81 51.54 8.71
CA ILE A 234 -5.34 52.13 7.47
C ILE A 234 -5.69 51.02 6.49
N TYR A 235 -6.92 51.02 5.98
CA TYR A 235 -7.36 50.09 4.94
C TYR A 235 -6.64 50.36 3.61
N ASN A 236 -6.10 49.32 3.02
CA ASN A 236 -5.51 49.37 1.70
C ASN A 236 -5.70 48.04 0.94
N VAL A 237 -6.47 48.06 -0.13
CA VAL A 237 -6.84 46.91 -0.93
C VAL A 237 -5.62 46.23 -1.59
N LYS A 238 -4.52 46.95 -1.79
CA LYS A 238 -3.27 46.43 -2.40
C LYS A 238 -2.28 45.88 -1.38
N ASP A 239 -2.54 46.13 -0.08
CA ASP A 239 -1.69 45.64 0.99
C ASP A 239 -2.08 44.17 1.32
N ARG A 240 -1.10 43.32 1.48
CA ARG A 240 -1.29 41.90 1.85
C ARG A 240 -1.25 41.65 3.35
N SER A 241 -0.98 42.67 4.14
CA SER A 241 -0.96 42.55 5.59
C SER A 241 -2.36 42.64 6.19
N SER A 242 -2.53 42.10 7.40
CA SER A 242 -3.78 42.07 8.14
C SER A 242 -3.69 42.95 9.41
N TRP A 243 -3.11 44.13 9.25
CA TRP A 243 -2.93 45.12 10.30
C TRP A 243 -3.59 46.47 9.94
N GLY A 244 -4.68 46.38 9.22
CA GLY A 244 -5.53 47.51 8.85
C GLY A 244 -6.42 47.99 10.02
N PRO A 245 -7.55 48.62 9.71
CA PRO A 245 -8.49 49.12 10.74
C PRO A 245 -9.11 47.96 11.51
N VAL A 246 -9.63 48.25 12.70
CA VAL A 246 -10.38 47.30 13.50
C VAL A 246 -11.64 46.89 12.74
N ALA A 247 -11.92 45.58 12.72
CA ALA A 247 -13.08 45.00 12.03
C ALA A 247 -14.32 45.11 12.92
N ASP A 248 -14.74 46.35 13.26
CA ASP A 248 -15.88 46.67 14.07
C ASP A 248 -17.09 47.21 13.26
N GLY A 249 -16.98 47.22 11.96
CA GLY A 249 -17.96 47.77 11.04
C GLY A 249 -17.86 49.27 10.83
N SER A 250 -16.87 49.95 11.40
CA SER A 250 -16.67 51.40 11.24
C SER A 250 -16.08 51.79 9.88
N VAL A 251 -15.42 50.87 9.20
CA VAL A 251 -14.78 51.12 7.93
C VAL A 251 -15.42 50.33 6.80
N THR A 252 -15.75 51.01 5.72
CA THR A 252 -16.29 50.39 4.51
C THR A 252 -15.16 49.84 3.67
N ILE A 253 -15.20 48.55 3.32
CA ILE A 253 -14.23 47.90 2.49
C ILE A 253 -14.80 47.51 1.11
N ASP A 254 -13.93 47.48 0.11
CA ASP A 254 -14.31 47.01 -1.22
C ASP A 254 -14.27 45.47 -1.28
N ARG A 255 -15.39 44.90 -1.65
CA ARG A 255 -15.52 43.46 -1.88
C ARG A 255 -15.03 43.12 -3.26
N TRP A 256 -14.65 41.86 -3.48
CA TRP A 256 -14.14 41.36 -4.76
C TRP A 256 -15.14 41.51 -5.94
N ASP A 257 -16.43 41.64 -5.68
CA ASP A 257 -17.50 41.87 -6.65
C ASP A 257 -17.78 43.34 -6.91
N GLY A 258 -16.98 44.24 -6.36
CA GLY A 258 -17.12 45.69 -6.47
C GLY A 258 -18.16 46.30 -5.54
N GLN A 259 -18.81 45.53 -4.67
CA GLN A 259 -19.72 46.04 -3.67
C GLN A 259 -18.92 46.52 -2.44
N LYS A 260 -19.47 47.52 -1.75
CA LYS A 260 -18.93 48.05 -0.49
C LYS A 260 -19.66 47.40 0.68
N VAL A 261 -18.90 46.88 1.63
CA VAL A 261 -19.43 46.21 2.84
C VAL A 261 -18.81 46.89 4.07
N GLN A 262 -19.63 47.09 5.09
CA GLN A 262 -19.20 47.52 6.41
C GLN A 262 -18.90 46.33 7.30
#